data_d96cdc54f9936b0a3f258c754552f1cc
#
_entry.id   d96cdc54f9936b0a3f258c754552f1cc
#
_cell.length_a   1.000
_cell.length_b   1.000
_cell.length_c   1.000
_cell.angle_alpha   90.00
_cell.angle_beta   90.00
_cell.angle_gamma   90.00
#
_symmetry.space_group_name_H-M   'P 1'
#
loop_
_entity.id
_entity.type
_entity.pdbx_description
1 polymer ?
#
loop_
_entity_poly.entity_id
_entity_poly.type
_entity_poly.pdbx_seq_one_letter_code
_entity_poly.pdbx_strand_id
1 'polypeptide(L)'
;MNKKVKLGQFFTKKDIWLKDQIRDFIMKSTQSVAYDPFAGAGDLLLLATQLGFHKTKGLDIDENLSWEINDSLKKIPHYENAIIITNPPYIAKQSATRKNINLSDYFNDSIYDDVYLIALDRMLEAQKYIVAIVPESFINSNYKQKNLLHSITILEENPFEDTENPVCVVCFDGRKKDFSEIKVFSGSRYLNNLAYFEHLRLEPDNSVDVSFNDKNGWLALRATDSSNGIDLIHFSLKEEMDYDWENNIRVSSRHISLLNLNIEKERRLSFISLANEIIYTLRKDSSDVIFTPFKGNTKYGKRRRRLDFRMARAIIERAYIKMNGKRVNEQLRLF
;
A
#
# COMPACT_ATOMS: atom_id res chain seq x y z
N MET A 1 -12.42 23.65 3.58
CA MET A 1 -11.75 22.45 3.07
C MET A 1 -11.89 22.46 1.56
N ASN A 2 -10.79 22.49 0.82
CA ASN A 2 -10.81 22.66 -0.64
C ASN A 2 -11.56 21.52 -1.30
N LYS A 3 -12.43 21.77 -2.31
CA LYS A 3 -13.27 20.76 -3.00
C LYS A 3 -12.41 19.61 -3.57
N LYS A 4 -11.18 19.90 -4.00
CA LYS A 4 -10.20 18.94 -4.52
C LYS A 4 -9.75 17.89 -3.49
N VAL A 5 -9.48 18.32 -2.25
CA VAL A 5 -9.10 17.40 -1.14
C VAL A 5 -10.24 16.46 -0.77
N LYS A 6 -11.49 16.88 -0.97
CA LYS A 6 -12.67 16.03 -0.76
C LYS A 6 -12.71 14.86 -1.75
N LEU A 7 -12.27 15.06 -2.98
CA LEU A 7 -12.31 14.05 -4.07
C LEU A 7 -11.01 13.24 -4.19
N GLY A 8 -10.01 13.49 -3.32
CA GLY A 8 -8.74 12.74 -3.35
C GLY A 8 -7.83 13.10 -4.52
N GLN A 9 -7.98 14.31 -5.07
CA GLN A 9 -7.11 14.85 -6.12
C GLN A 9 -5.93 15.58 -5.48
N PHE A 10 -4.70 15.24 -5.89
CA PHE A 10 -3.46 15.81 -5.36
C PHE A 10 -2.58 16.34 -6.51
N PHE A 11 -1.95 17.51 -6.28
CA PHE A 11 -0.97 18.07 -7.22
C PHE A 11 0.35 17.31 -7.13
N THR A 12 0.92 16.98 -8.27
CA THR A 12 2.17 16.22 -8.37
C THR A 12 3.35 17.16 -8.57
N LYS A 13 4.35 17.10 -7.69
CA LYS A 13 5.63 17.80 -7.89
C LYS A 13 6.34 17.24 -9.12
N LYS A 14 6.91 18.12 -9.93
CA LYS A 14 7.66 17.75 -11.12
C LYS A 14 8.76 16.74 -10.75
N ASP A 15 8.89 15.67 -11.52
CA ASP A 15 10.02 14.75 -11.64
C ASP A 15 10.30 13.76 -10.50
N ILE A 16 9.82 13.98 -9.25
CA ILE A 16 10.13 13.10 -8.11
C ILE A 16 9.70 11.64 -8.36
N TRP A 17 8.57 11.44 -9.01
CA TRP A 17 8.02 10.12 -9.30
C TRP A 17 8.68 9.44 -10.51
N LEU A 18 9.29 10.23 -11.44
CA LEU A 18 9.83 9.75 -12.69
C LEU A 18 11.26 9.22 -12.52
N LYS A 19 11.39 8.06 -11.89
CA LYS A 19 12.68 7.37 -11.75
C LYS A 19 13.09 6.73 -13.07
N ASP A 20 14.39 6.42 -13.25
CA ASP A 20 14.95 5.94 -14.51
C ASP A 20 14.22 4.73 -15.08
N GLN A 21 13.88 3.73 -14.25
CA GLN A 21 13.16 2.54 -14.69
C GLN A 21 11.74 2.84 -15.17
N ILE A 22 11.10 3.91 -14.66
CA ILE A 22 9.77 4.35 -15.11
C ILE A 22 9.91 5.08 -16.45
N ARG A 23 10.89 5.97 -16.56
CA ARG A 23 11.23 6.64 -17.83
C ARG A 23 11.52 5.63 -18.92
N ASP A 24 12.37 4.66 -18.65
CA ASP A 24 12.71 3.55 -19.54
C ASP A 24 11.47 2.77 -19.99
N PHE A 25 10.56 2.48 -19.07
CA PHE A 25 9.30 1.80 -19.38
C PHE A 25 8.45 2.63 -20.34
N ILE A 26 8.28 3.93 -20.06
CA ILE A 26 7.53 4.86 -20.91
C ILE A 26 8.12 4.88 -22.33
N MET A 27 9.42 5.06 -22.46
CA MET A 27 10.10 5.14 -23.75
C MET A 27 10.04 3.82 -24.53
N LYS A 28 10.21 2.68 -23.84
CA LYS A 28 10.13 1.34 -24.45
C LYS A 28 8.72 0.93 -24.85
N SER A 29 7.68 1.62 -24.35
CA SER A 29 6.29 1.37 -24.79
C SER A 29 6.06 1.68 -26.25
N THR A 30 6.90 2.55 -26.85
CA THR A 30 6.79 3.05 -28.24
C THR A 30 5.44 3.73 -28.57
N GLN A 31 4.73 4.17 -27.54
CA GLN A 31 3.47 4.88 -27.72
C GLN A 31 3.72 6.35 -28.08
N SER A 32 2.86 6.94 -28.89
CA SER A 32 3.02 8.32 -29.41
C SER A 32 2.10 9.34 -28.73
N VAL A 33 1.11 8.87 -27.95
CA VAL A 33 0.14 9.72 -27.25
C VAL A 33 0.26 9.48 -25.76
N ALA A 34 0.47 10.55 -24.97
CA ALA A 34 0.31 10.52 -23.52
C ALA A 34 -1.15 10.81 -23.15
N TYR A 35 -1.75 9.94 -22.36
CA TYR A 35 -3.16 9.99 -22.03
C TYR A 35 -3.37 10.01 -20.51
N ASP A 36 -4.12 10.99 -20.02
CA ASP A 36 -4.49 11.07 -18.60
C ASP A 36 -6.01 11.13 -18.44
N PRO A 37 -6.67 10.02 -18.03
CA PRO A 37 -8.10 9.98 -17.82
C PRO A 37 -8.56 10.66 -16.50
N PHE A 38 -7.64 11.19 -15.70
CA PHE A 38 -7.89 11.94 -14.46
C PHE A 38 -7.01 13.19 -14.44
N ALA A 39 -7.03 13.98 -15.53
CA ALA A 39 -6.01 14.95 -15.88
C ALA A 39 -5.83 16.09 -14.85
N GLY A 40 -6.87 16.47 -14.10
CA GLY A 40 -6.78 17.53 -13.11
C GLY A 40 -6.21 18.82 -13.69
N ALA A 41 -5.12 19.32 -13.10
CA ALA A 41 -4.42 20.52 -13.60
C ALA A 41 -3.57 20.26 -14.85
N GLY A 42 -3.34 19.00 -15.24
CA GLY A 42 -2.54 18.63 -16.40
C GLY A 42 -1.05 18.47 -16.16
N ASP A 43 -0.60 18.44 -14.91
CA ASP A 43 0.83 18.40 -14.55
C ASP A 43 1.55 17.19 -15.17
N LEU A 44 0.91 16.02 -15.19
CA LEU A 44 1.49 14.80 -15.76
C LEU A 44 1.55 14.84 -17.30
N LEU A 45 0.56 15.45 -17.96
CA LEU A 45 0.58 15.66 -19.39
C LEU A 45 1.62 16.71 -19.81
N LEU A 46 1.82 17.75 -19.01
CA LEU A 46 2.89 18.72 -19.23
C LEU A 46 4.26 18.04 -19.14
N LEU A 47 4.48 17.19 -18.14
CA LEU A 47 5.70 16.40 -18.02
C LEU A 47 5.88 15.42 -19.18
N ALA A 48 4.81 14.78 -19.64
CA ALA A 48 4.86 13.91 -20.81
C ALA A 48 5.31 14.66 -22.07
N THR A 49 4.89 15.92 -22.25
CA THR A 49 5.39 16.78 -23.36
C THR A 49 6.90 16.99 -23.24
N GLN A 50 7.43 17.20 -22.04
CA GLN A 50 8.87 17.33 -21.78
C GLN A 50 9.64 16.02 -22.06
N LEU A 51 8.97 14.87 -21.94
CA LEU A 51 9.52 13.56 -22.32
C LEU A 51 9.50 13.29 -23.83
N GLY A 52 8.96 14.21 -24.64
CA GLY A 52 8.93 14.11 -26.09
C GLY A 52 7.61 13.62 -26.69
N PHE A 53 6.55 13.51 -25.89
CA PHE A 53 5.22 13.26 -26.46
C PHE A 53 4.69 14.50 -27.17
N HIS A 54 4.47 14.40 -28.48
CA HIS A 54 3.91 15.49 -29.29
C HIS A 54 2.39 15.57 -29.25
N LYS A 55 1.74 14.50 -28.74
CA LYS A 55 0.29 14.44 -28.59
C LYS A 55 -0.06 14.08 -27.14
N THR A 56 -0.93 14.87 -26.55
CA THR A 56 -1.47 14.63 -25.20
C THR A 56 -2.99 14.62 -25.24
N LYS A 57 -3.62 13.80 -24.41
CA LYS A 57 -5.06 13.72 -24.23
C LYS A 57 -5.39 13.70 -22.76
N GLY A 58 -6.22 14.63 -22.32
CA GLY A 58 -6.72 14.68 -20.94
C GLY A 58 -8.23 14.48 -20.89
N LEU A 59 -8.72 13.80 -19.87
CA LEU A 59 -10.13 13.75 -19.47
C LEU A 59 -10.25 14.13 -18.00
N ASP A 60 -11.37 14.71 -17.63
CA ASP A 60 -11.70 14.94 -16.22
C ASP A 60 -13.23 14.99 -16.04
N ILE A 61 -13.71 14.77 -14.81
CA ILE A 61 -15.11 14.90 -14.45
C ILE A 61 -15.47 16.36 -14.05
N ASP A 62 -14.46 17.19 -13.77
CA ASP A 62 -14.67 18.59 -13.38
C ASP A 62 -14.85 19.48 -14.61
N GLU A 63 -16.08 19.93 -14.82
CA GLU A 63 -16.48 20.83 -15.92
C GLU A 63 -15.75 22.18 -15.94
N ASN A 64 -15.12 22.57 -14.82
CA ASN A 64 -14.34 23.82 -14.73
C ASN A 64 -12.93 23.69 -15.31
N LEU A 65 -12.51 22.48 -15.68
CA LEU A 65 -11.24 22.24 -16.34
C LEU A 65 -11.42 22.25 -17.86
N SER A 66 -10.34 22.54 -18.61
CA SER A 66 -10.37 22.62 -20.08
C SER A 66 -10.27 21.25 -20.78
N TRP A 67 -10.51 20.17 -20.06
CA TRP A 67 -10.47 18.81 -20.60
C TRP A 67 -11.83 18.37 -21.15
N GLU A 68 -11.83 17.33 -21.96
CA GLU A 68 -13.04 16.64 -22.33
C GLU A 68 -13.68 16.02 -21.07
N ILE A 69 -14.97 16.27 -20.87
CA ILE A 69 -15.70 15.79 -19.68
C ILE A 69 -15.91 14.28 -19.79
N ASN A 70 -15.43 13.54 -18.81
CA ASN A 70 -15.62 12.09 -18.73
C ASN A 70 -15.62 11.59 -17.29
N ASP A 71 -16.54 10.67 -16.97
CA ASP A 71 -16.51 9.89 -15.74
C ASP A 71 -15.64 8.65 -15.91
N SER A 72 -14.34 8.81 -15.67
CA SER A 72 -13.33 7.77 -15.90
C SER A 72 -13.38 6.61 -14.90
N LEU A 73 -14.16 6.72 -13.82
CA LEU A 73 -14.47 5.59 -12.93
C LEU A 73 -15.55 4.68 -13.52
N LYS A 74 -16.38 5.18 -14.44
CA LYS A 74 -17.38 4.37 -15.16
C LYS A 74 -16.77 3.75 -16.43
N LYS A 75 -16.14 4.59 -17.25
CA LYS A 75 -15.59 4.14 -18.51
C LYS A 75 -14.47 5.08 -18.97
N ILE A 76 -13.38 4.50 -19.44
CA ILE A 76 -12.28 5.21 -20.09
C ILE A 76 -12.32 4.87 -21.60
N PRO A 77 -12.44 5.84 -22.51
CA PRO A 77 -12.36 5.61 -23.94
C PRO A 77 -10.99 5.03 -24.35
N HIS A 78 -10.97 4.14 -25.33
CA HIS A 78 -9.73 3.65 -25.91
C HIS A 78 -9.17 4.69 -26.89
N TYR A 79 -7.85 4.91 -26.84
CA TYR A 79 -7.09 5.70 -27.82
C TYR A 79 -5.95 4.88 -28.41
N GLU A 80 -5.83 4.88 -29.73
CA GLU A 80 -4.75 4.16 -30.40
C GLU A 80 -3.38 4.80 -30.10
N ASN A 81 -2.37 3.95 -29.97
CA ASN A 81 -0.98 4.34 -29.72
C ASN A 81 -0.80 5.22 -28.47
N ALA A 82 -1.64 5.00 -27.44
CA ALA A 82 -1.59 5.77 -26.22
C ALA A 82 -1.07 4.95 -25.02
N ILE A 83 -0.31 5.63 -24.18
CA ILE A 83 0.05 5.20 -22.84
C ILE A 83 -0.67 6.06 -21.81
N ILE A 84 -1.31 5.45 -20.84
CA ILE A 84 -1.86 6.18 -19.71
C ILE A 84 -0.72 6.57 -18.76
N ILE A 85 -0.68 7.87 -18.39
CA ILE A 85 0.21 8.42 -17.36
C ILE A 85 -0.68 9.25 -16.45
N THR A 86 -0.96 8.76 -15.23
CA THR A 86 -2.03 9.33 -14.40
C THR A 86 -1.81 9.21 -12.91
N ASN A 87 -2.55 10.02 -12.17
CA ASN A 87 -2.71 9.97 -10.71
C ASN A 87 -4.21 9.90 -10.38
N PRO A 88 -4.80 8.68 -10.30
CA PRO A 88 -6.23 8.52 -10.04
C PRO A 88 -6.63 8.94 -8.62
N PRO A 89 -7.91 9.19 -8.33
CA PRO A 89 -8.37 9.59 -7.00
C PRO A 89 -8.20 8.49 -5.95
N TYR A 90 -7.82 8.86 -4.69
CA TYR A 90 -7.58 7.93 -3.56
C TYR A 90 -8.66 8.09 -2.49
N ILE A 91 -9.76 7.37 -2.60
CA ILE A 91 -10.83 7.38 -1.60
C ILE A 91 -11.25 5.95 -1.30
N ALA A 92 -11.03 5.52 -0.05
CA ALA A 92 -11.57 4.26 0.44
C ALA A 92 -13.07 4.41 0.79
N LYS A 93 -13.86 3.37 0.57
CA LYS A 93 -15.30 3.29 0.86
C LYS A 93 -15.65 3.80 2.26
N GLN A 94 -14.94 3.33 3.28
CA GLN A 94 -15.13 3.78 4.67
C GLN A 94 -14.83 5.28 4.85
N SER A 95 -13.88 5.84 4.09
CA SER A 95 -13.55 7.27 4.15
C SER A 95 -14.59 8.11 3.43
N ALA A 96 -15.13 7.62 2.33
CA ALA A 96 -16.25 8.25 1.62
C ALA A 96 -17.48 8.36 2.55
N THR A 97 -17.87 7.25 3.19
CA THR A 97 -18.99 7.22 4.16
C THR A 97 -18.80 8.22 5.29
N ARG A 98 -17.60 8.25 5.92
CA ARG A 98 -17.31 9.20 7.02
C ARG A 98 -17.32 10.67 6.59
N LYS A 99 -17.03 10.95 5.32
CA LYS A 99 -17.02 12.31 4.75
C LYS A 99 -18.35 12.69 4.09
N ASN A 100 -19.35 11.82 4.14
CA ASN A 100 -20.64 11.97 3.43
C ASN A 100 -20.46 12.23 1.92
N ILE A 101 -19.51 11.55 1.29
CA ILE A 101 -19.29 11.57 -0.15
C ILE A 101 -20.02 10.35 -0.74
N ASN A 102 -21.00 10.59 -1.59
CA ASN A 102 -21.72 9.49 -2.24
C ASN A 102 -20.88 8.93 -3.41
N LEU A 103 -20.36 7.74 -3.23
CA LEU A 103 -19.64 6.95 -4.24
C LEU A 103 -20.22 5.53 -4.34
N SER A 104 -21.44 5.32 -3.85
CA SER A 104 -22.10 4.00 -3.81
C SER A 104 -22.14 3.33 -5.18
N ASP A 105 -22.45 4.09 -6.25
CA ASP A 105 -22.58 3.55 -7.60
C ASP A 105 -21.28 2.90 -8.13
N TYR A 106 -20.12 3.45 -7.74
CA TYR A 106 -18.84 2.86 -8.14
C TYR A 106 -18.48 1.62 -7.34
N PHE A 107 -18.83 1.60 -6.03
CA PHE A 107 -18.51 0.46 -5.15
C PHE A 107 -19.47 -0.71 -5.31
N ASN A 108 -20.73 -0.47 -5.71
CA ASN A 108 -21.74 -1.52 -5.89
C ASN A 108 -21.38 -2.45 -7.06
N ASP A 109 -20.74 -1.91 -8.09
CA ASP A 109 -20.31 -2.64 -9.29
C ASP A 109 -18.85 -3.15 -9.19
N SER A 110 -18.24 -3.08 -8.00
CA SER A 110 -16.83 -3.43 -7.81
C SER A 110 -16.63 -4.37 -6.63
N ILE A 111 -15.61 -5.23 -6.77
CA ILE A 111 -15.10 -6.09 -5.68
C ILE A 111 -14.11 -5.35 -4.75
N TYR A 112 -13.76 -4.10 -5.07
CA TYR A 112 -12.78 -3.32 -4.35
C TYR A 112 -13.42 -2.25 -3.47
N ASP A 113 -12.79 -1.96 -2.35
CA ASP A 113 -13.20 -0.93 -1.39
C ASP A 113 -12.40 0.38 -1.54
N ASP A 114 -11.54 0.49 -2.57
CA ASP A 114 -10.73 1.67 -2.87
C ASP A 114 -10.92 2.12 -4.32
N VAL A 115 -11.24 3.41 -4.51
CA VAL A 115 -11.54 3.99 -5.83
C VAL A 115 -10.40 3.84 -6.82
N TYR A 116 -9.13 3.95 -6.38
CA TYR A 116 -7.98 3.80 -7.29
C TYR A 116 -7.86 2.39 -7.88
N LEU A 117 -8.33 1.35 -7.18
CA LEU A 117 -8.37 -0.03 -7.72
C LEU A 117 -9.43 -0.17 -8.82
N ILE A 118 -10.58 0.51 -8.64
CA ILE A 118 -11.61 0.60 -9.68
C ILE A 118 -11.05 1.33 -10.92
N ALA A 119 -10.36 2.45 -10.68
CA ALA A 119 -9.70 3.21 -11.76
C ALA A 119 -8.67 2.37 -12.52
N LEU A 120 -7.87 1.53 -11.83
CA LEU A 120 -6.92 0.62 -12.46
C LEU A 120 -7.61 -0.39 -13.39
N ASP A 121 -8.75 -0.96 -12.98
CA ASP A 121 -9.53 -1.86 -13.85
C ASP A 121 -9.99 -1.13 -15.12
N ARG A 122 -10.57 0.07 -14.99
CA ARG A 122 -11.02 0.87 -16.14
C ARG A 122 -9.86 1.26 -17.06
N MET A 123 -8.68 1.54 -16.50
CA MET A 123 -7.48 1.82 -17.30
C MET A 123 -7.02 0.58 -18.08
N LEU A 124 -7.00 -0.60 -17.46
CA LEU A 124 -6.61 -1.87 -18.09
C LEU A 124 -7.60 -2.34 -19.15
N GLU A 125 -8.90 -2.01 -18.99
CA GLU A 125 -9.91 -2.22 -20.03
C GLU A 125 -9.67 -1.32 -21.26
N ALA A 126 -9.16 -0.10 -21.04
CA ALA A 126 -8.97 0.90 -22.08
C ALA A 126 -7.61 0.82 -22.77
N GLN A 127 -6.53 0.57 -22.02
CA GLN A 127 -5.16 0.67 -22.55
C GLN A 127 -4.26 -0.45 -22.04
N LYS A 128 -3.30 -0.84 -22.90
CA LYS A 128 -2.29 -1.84 -22.59
C LYS A 128 -1.16 -1.30 -21.71
N TYR A 129 -0.71 -0.07 -22.01
CA TYR A 129 0.41 0.56 -21.30
C TYR A 129 -0.10 1.61 -20.33
N ILE A 130 0.23 1.43 -19.04
CA ILE A 130 -0.24 2.31 -17.97
C ILE A 130 0.92 2.59 -17.02
N VAL A 131 1.07 3.85 -16.65
CA VAL A 131 1.88 4.34 -15.54
C VAL A 131 0.95 5.09 -14.61
N ALA A 132 0.72 4.54 -13.42
CA ALA A 132 -0.18 5.16 -12.45
C ALA A 132 0.53 5.38 -11.11
N ILE A 133 0.37 6.58 -10.54
CA ILE A 133 0.76 6.88 -9.16
C ILE A 133 -0.40 6.42 -8.29
N VAL A 134 -0.15 5.50 -7.36
CA VAL A 134 -1.20 4.91 -6.49
C VAL A 134 -0.70 4.83 -5.05
N PRO A 135 -1.61 4.69 -4.05
CA PRO A 135 -1.18 4.47 -2.68
C PRO A 135 -0.22 3.27 -2.56
N GLU A 136 0.84 3.41 -1.77
CA GLU A 136 1.83 2.34 -1.55
C GLU A 136 1.20 1.06 -0.99
N SER A 137 0.04 1.17 -0.33
CA SER A 137 -0.77 0.03 0.12
C SER A 137 -1.21 -0.90 -1.02
N PHE A 138 -1.13 -0.47 -2.29
CA PHE A 138 -1.36 -1.30 -3.46
C PHE A 138 -0.51 -2.58 -3.45
N ILE A 139 0.74 -2.50 -3.02
CA ILE A 139 1.65 -3.66 -2.97
C ILE A 139 1.04 -4.78 -2.13
N ASN A 140 0.40 -4.40 -1.01
CA ASN A 140 -0.22 -5.33 -0.06
C ASN A 140 -1.73 -5.56 -0.31
N SER A 141 -2.27 -5.00 -1.40
CA SER A 141 -3.68 -5.18 -1.75
C SER A 141 -3.94 -6.55 -2.38
N ASN A 142 -5.22 -6.94 -2.41
CA ASN A 142 -5.69 -8.13 -3.11
C ASN A 142 -6.10 -7.86 -4.56
N TYR A 143 -5.49 -6.86 -5.21
CA TYR A 143 -5.79 -6.50 -6.59
C TYR A 143 -5.61 -7.69 -7.52
N LYS A 144 -6.64 -8.02 -8.29
CA LYS A 144 -6.71 -9.28 -9.05
C LYS A 144 -5.82 -9.31 -10.29
N GLN A 145 -5.49 -8.13 -10.85
CA GLN A 145 -4.73 -8.04 -12.10
C GLN A 145 -3.25 -7.68 -11.87
N LYS A 146 -2.69 -7.97 -10.69
CA LYS A 146 -1.25 -7.77 -10.41
C LYS A 146 -0.34 -8.51 -11.41
N ASN A 147 -0.80 -9.62 -11.96
CA ASN A 147 -0.05 -10.40 -12.96
C ASN A 147 0.11 -9.68 -14.32
N LEU A 148 -0.54 -8.53 -14.53
CA LEU A 148 -0.34 -7.67 -15.71
C LEU A 148 0.72 -6.57 -15.47
N LEU A 149 1.28 -6.47 -14.26
CA LEU A 149 2.32 -5.52 -13.91
C LEU A 149 3.62 -5.80 -14.67
N HIS A 150 4.30 -4.72 -15.05
CA HIS A 150 5.71 -4.73 -15.43
C HIS A 150 6.60 -4.49 -14.21
N SER A 151 6.28 -3.49 -13.41
CA SER A 151 7.05 -3.14 -12.22
C SER A 151 6.25 -2.30 -11.22
N ILE A 152 6.76 -2.24 -9.98
CA ILE A 152 6.31 -1.36 -8.92
C ILE A 152 7.52 -0.56 -8.43
N THR A 153 7.37 0.78 -8.29
CA THR A 153 8.40 1.66 -7.73
C THR A 153 7.85 2.39 -6.53
N ILE A 154 8.33 2.09 -5.33
CA ILE A 154 8.01 2.80 -4.09
C ILE A 154 8.71 4.16 -4.14
N LEU A 155 7.97 5.24 -3.88
CA LEU A 155 8.53 6.57 -3.84
C LEU A 155 8.97 6.90 -2.40
N GLU A 156 10.27 7.12 -2.21
CA GLU A 156 10.85 7.47 -0.90
C GLU A 156 10.45 8.89 -0.49
N GLU A 157 10.39 9.79 -1.46
CA GLU A 157 9.91 11.16 -1.29
C GLU A 157 8.45 11.28 -1.72
N ASN A 158 7.71 12.15 -1.03
CA ASN A 158 6.32 12.40 -1.36
C ASN A 158 6.22 13.33 -2.59
N PRO A 159 5.59 12.89 -3.68
CA PRO A 159 5.43 13.70 -4.88
C PRO A 159 4.33 14.77 -4.74
N PHE A 160 3.61 14.82 -3.63
CA PHE A 160 2.49 15.74 -3.42
C PHE A 160 2.82 16.82 -2.40
N GLU A 161 2.26 18.03 -2.61
CA GLU A 161 2.37 19.15 -1.66
C GLU A 161 1.30 19.09 -0.56
N ASP A 162 0.12 18.58 -0.91
CA ASP A 162 -1.08 18.67 -0.08
C ASP A 162 -1.32 17.45 0.80
N THR A 163 -0.51 16.40 0.70
CA THR A 163 -0.70 15.16 1.45
C THR A 163 0.60 14.45 1.73
N GLU A 164 0.65 13.77 2.88
CA GLU A 164 1.74 12.87 3.28
C GLU A 164 1.42 11.39 2.97
N ASN A 165 0.46 11.12 2.10
CA ASN A 165 0.12 9.74 1.77
C ASN A 165 1.28 9.06 1.05
N PRO A 166 1.75 7.91 1.57
CA PRO A 166 2.76 7.11 0.87
C PRO A 166 2.23 6.58 -0.44
N VAL A 167 3.02 6.72 -1.50
CA VAL A 167 2.64 6.26 -2.83
C VAL A 167 3.74 5.46 -3.50
N CYS A 168 3.34 4.67 -4.49
CA CYS A 168 4.21 4.00 -5.44
C CYS A 168 3.74 4.28 -6.87
N VAL A 169 4.62 4.06 -7.83
CA VAL A 169 4.27 4.05 -9.26
C VAL A 169 4.15 2.62 -9.71
N VAL A 170 3.04 2.29 -10.36
CA VAL A 170 2.79 0.99 -10.96
C VAL A 170 2.83 1.11 -12.47
N CYS A 171 3.58 0.23 -13.12
CA CYS A 171 3.67 0.15 -14.57
C CYS A 171 3.03 -1.15 -15.05
N PHE A 172 2.09 -1.08 -15.99
CA PHE A 172 1.46 -2.24 -16.62
C PHE A 172 1.78 -2.25 -18.13
N ASP A 173 2.09 -3.43 -18.66
CA ASP A 173 2.29 -3.63 -20.11
C ASP A 173 1.25 -4.58 -20.72
N GLY A 174 0.21 -4.94 -19.95
CA GLY A 174 -0.90 -5.79 -20.36
C GLY A 174 -0.52 -7.25 -20.68
N ARG A 175 0.71 -7.69 -20.37
CA ARG A 175 1.13 -9.08 -20.55
C ARG A 175 1.00 -9.82 -19.22
N LYS A 176 0.33 -10.97 -19.24
CA LYS A 176 0.30 -11.85 -18.08
C LYS A 176 1.70 -12.40 -17.78
N LYS A 177 2.10 -12.31 -16.53
CA LYS A 177 3.42 -12.73 -16.02
C LYS A 177 3.28 -13.52 -14.74
N ASP A 178 4.30 -14.32 -14.45
CA ASP A 178 4.53 -14.79 -13.09
C ASP A 178 5.02 -13.64 -12.20
N PHE A 179 4.72 -13.69 -10.91
CA PHE A 179 5.15 -12.65 -9.97
C PHE A 179 6.67 -12.56 -9.82
N SER A 180 7.40 -13.60 -10.17
CA SER A 180 8.87 -13.61 -10.22
C SER A 180 9.43 -12.71 -11.33
N GLU A 181 8.64 -12.37 -12.36
CA GLU A 181 9.04 -11.46 -13.42
C GLU A 181 8.74 -9.99 -13.11
N ILE A 182 7.91 -9.70 -12.09
CA ILE A 182 7.48 -8.35 -11.73
C ILE A 182 8.47 -7.74 -10.75
N LYS A 183 9.17 -6.70 -11.19
CA LYS A 183 10.23 -6.05 -10.42
C LYS A 183 9.67 -5.03 -9.43
N VAL A 184 10.22 -5.01 -8.21
CA VAL A 184 9.88 -4.03 -7.17
C VAL A 184 11.12 -3.20 -6.83
N PHE A 185 10.96 -1.87 -6.84
CA PHE A 185 12.01 -0.90 -6.57
C PHE A 185 11.64 0.00 -5.39
N SER A 186 12.65 0.54 -4.69
CA SER A 186 12.54 1.70 -3.79
C SER A 186 13.41 2.82 -4.35
N GLY A 187 12.79 3.93 -4.74
CA GLY A 187 13.47 4.93 -5.56
C GLY A 187 14.01 4.31 -6.86
N SER A 188 15.30 4.43 -7.09
CA SER A 188 15.98 3.77 -8.22
C SER A 188 16.59 2.41 -7.86
N ARG A 189 16.56 2.01 -6.59
CA ARG A 189 17.16 0.75 -6.13
C ARG A 189 16.23 -0.43 -6.34
N TYR A 190 16.67 -1.45 -7.08
CA TYR A 190 15.99 -2.73 -7.16
C TYR A 190 15.99 -3.42 -5.79
N LEU A 191 14.85 -3.87 -5.33
CA LEU A 191 14.71 -4.62 -4.08
C LEU A 191 14.66 -6.12 -4.32
N ASN A 192 13.61 -6.57 -5.01
CA ASN A 192 13.38 -7.96 -5.39
C ASN A 192 12.20 -8.04 -6.39
N ASN A 193 11.75 -9.24 -6.74
CA ASN A 193 10.51 -9.45 -7.49
C ASN A 193 9.29 -9.55 -6.56
N LEU A 194 8.09 -9.44 -7.14
CA LEU A 194 6.85 -9.46 -6.36
C LEU A 194 6.62 -10.82 -5.68
N ALA A 195 7.01 -11.95 -6.32
CA ALA A 195 6.88 -13.28 -5.73
C ALA A 195 7.63 -13.42 -4.41
N TYR A 196 8.80 -12.80 -4.30
CA TYR A 196 9.59 -12.78 -3.06
C TYR A 196 8.80 -12.12 -1.91
N PHE A 197 8.18 -10.96 -2.14
CA PHE A 197 7.41 -10.27 -1.11
C PHE A 197 6.11 -11.00 -0.75
N GLU A 198 5.44 -11.61 -1.72
CA GLU A 198 4.26 -12.43 -1.46
C GLU A 198 4.63 -13.69 -0.64
N HIS A 199 5.81 -14.28 -0.86
CA HIS A 199 6.31 -15.40 -0.08
C HIS A 199 6.62 -15.02 1.39
N LEU A 200 7.19 -13.83 1.61
CA LEU A 200 7.47 -13.32 2.96
C LEU A 200 6.22 -12.94 3.74
N ARG A 201 5.09 -12.73 3.07
CA ARG A 201 3.84 -12.35 3.73
C ARG A 201 3.26 -13.53 4.49
N LEU A 202 3.19 -13.37 5.81
CA LEU A 202 2.65 -14.41 6.68
C LEU A 202 1.11 -14.36 6.67
N GLU A 203 0.52 -15.55 6.53
CA GLU A 203 -0.91 -15.74 6.66
C GLU A 203 -1.22 -16.54 7.92
N PRO A 204 -2.25 -16.17 8.69
CA PRO A 204 -2.66 -16.92 9.87
C PRO A 204 -3.39 -18.20 9.45
N ASP A 205 -3.19 -19.26 10.22
CA ASP A 205 -3.89 -20.55 10.08
C ASP A 205 -4.93 -20.79 11.20
N ASN A 206 -5.07 -19.83 12.12
CA ASN A 206 -5.92 -19.86 13.30
C ASN A 206 -5.60 -21.05 14.25
N SER A 207 -4.35 -21.50 14.28
CA SER A 207 -3.88 -22.60 15.14
C SER A 207 -3.76 -22.18 16.62
N VAL A 208 -3.77 -20.90 16.93
CA VAL A 208 -3.68 -20.35 18.28
C VAL A 208 -4.90 -19.48 18.56
N ASP A 209 -5.57 -19.73 19.69
CA ASP A 209 -6.64 -18.85 20.16
C ASP A 209 -6.02 -17.57 20.74
N VAL A 210 -6.26 -16.46 20.04
CA VAL A 210 -5.78 -15.13 20.45
C VAL A 210 -6.88 -14.09 20.28
N SER A 211 -7.16 -13.34 21.33
CA SER A 211 -8.09 -12.20 21.30
C SER A 211 -7.34 -10.87 21.24
N PHE A 212 -7.82 -9.96 20.38
CA PHE A 212 -7.28 -8.62 20.21
C PHE A 212 -8.16 -7.59 20.93
N ASN A 213 -7.54 -6.54 21.46
CA ASN A 213 -8.20 -5.50 22.26
C ASN A 213 -8.94 -6.07 23.48
N ASP A 214 -8.34 -7.07 24.11
CA ASP A 214 -8.87 -7.74 25.31
C ASP A 214 -8.36 -7.03 26.56
N LYS A 215 -9.27 -6.51 27.40
CA LYS A 215 -8.93 -5.81 28.65
C LYS A 215 -8.18 -6.69 29.65
N ASN A 216 -8.36 -8.00 29.57
CA ASN A 216 -7.71 -8.98 30.42
C ASN A 216 -6.40 -9.52 29.82
N GLY A 217 -5.98 -8.98 28.68
CA GLY A 217 -4.76 -9.39 28.01
C GLY A 217 -3.50 -9.09 28.81
N TRP A 218 -2.46 -9.83 28.53
CA TRP A 218 -1.14 -9.67 29.11
C TRP A 218 -0.07 -9.26 28.08
N LEU A 219 -0.35 -9.49 26.78
CA LEU A 219 0.58 -9.20 25.68
C LEU A 219 0.20 -7.87 25.05
N ALA A 220 1.08 -6.89 25.17
CA ALA A 220 0.93 -5.62 24.50
C ALA A 220 1.56 -5.66 23.12
N LEU A 221 0.88 -5.07 22.12
CA LEU A 221 1.37 -4.88 20.77
C LEU A 221 1.39 -3.39 20.44
N ARG A 222 2.57 -2.84 20.19
CA ARG A 222 2.71 -1.60 19.42
C ARG A 222 2.65 -1.94 17.94
N ALA A 223 1.50 -1.73 17.33
CA ALA A 223 1.26 -2.11 15.94
C ALA A 223 1.69 -1.04 14.92
N THR A 224 2.17 0.13 15.36
CA THR A 224 2.56 1.23 14.47
C THR A 224 3.86 1.87 14.96
N ASP A 225 4.82 2.09 14.05
CA ASP A 225 6.02 2.85 14.34
C ASP A 225 5.66 4.24 14.86
N SER A 226 6.33 4.69 15.93
CA SER A 226 6.13 6.02 16.49
C SER A 226 6.70 7.12 15.57
N SER A 227 6.21 8.34 15.75
CA SER A 227 6.74 9.50 15.01
C SER A 227 8.15 9.90 15.45
N ASN A 228 8.56 9.55 16.68
CA ASN A 228 9.92 9.80 17.17
C ASN A 228 10.96 8.87 16.51
N GLY A 229 10.52 7.75 15.87
CA GLY A 229 11.39 6.79 15.19
C GLY A 229 12.21 5.90 16.12
N ILE A 230 11.91 5.90 17.42
CA ILE A 230 12.57 5.07 18.45
C ILE A 230 11.71 3.83 18.73
N ASP A 231 10.44 4.07 19.04
CA ASP A 231 9.50 2.98 19.34
C ASP A 231 8.96 2.39 18.05
N LEU A 232 9.53 1.30 17.64
CA LEU A 232 9.10 0.57 16.45
C LEU A 232 8.01 -0.45 16.80
N ILE A 233 7.45 -1.11 15.79
CA ILE A 233 6.50 -2.21 15.95
C ILE A 233 7.16 -3.31 16.78
N HIS A 234 6.53 -3.69 17.90
CA HIS A 234 7.00 -4.76 18.78
C HIS A 234 5.91 -5.28 19.71
N PHE A 235 6.13 -6.47 20.25
CA PHE A 235 5.41 -7.03 21.37
C PHE A 235 6.18 -6.80 22.69
N SER A 236 5.46 -6.61 23.79
CA SER A 236 6.01 -6.53 25.15
C SER A 236 5.02 -7.07 26.19
N LEU A 237 5.45 -7.17 27.43
CA LEU A 237 4.49 -7.32 28.53
C LEU A 237 3.63 -6.06 28.66
N LYS A 238 2.39 -6.22 29.12
CA LYS A 238 1.47 -5.10 29.37
C LYS A 238 2.10 -4.03 30.24
N GLU A 239 2.81 -4.46 31.29
CA GLU A 239 3.42 -3.61 32.29
C GLU A 239 4.63 -2.82 31.80
N GLU A 240 5.27 -3.28 30.72
CA GLU A 240 6.45 -2.65 30.11
C GLU A 240 6.08 -1.56 29.08
N MET A 241 4.82 -1.53 28.63
CA MET A 241 4.37 -0.53 27.67
C MET A 241 3.74 0.66 28.38
N ASP A 242 4.37 1.83 28.25
CA ASP A 242 3.82 3.10 28.74
C ASP A 242 2.55 3.47 27.93
N TYR A 243 1.41 3.04 28.47
CA TYR A 243 0.09 3.26 27.84
C TYR A 243 -1.02 3.18 28.90
N ASP A 244 -1.97 4.09 28.82
CA ASP A 244 -3.15 4.09 29.68
C ASP A 244 -4.15 3.01 29.24
N TRP A 245 -3.96 1.81 29.75
CA TRP A 245 -4.78 0.64 29.44
C TRP A 245 -6.22 0.74 29.95
N GLU A 246 -6.49 1.49 31.00
CA GLU A 246 -7.83 1.59 31.60
C GLU A 246 -8.76 2.42 30.72
N ASN A 247 -8.26 3.53 30.18
CA ASN A 247 -9.09 4.49 29.45
C ASN A 247 -8.99 4.34 27.92
N ASN A 248 -7.93 3.73 27.39
CA ASN A 248 -7.64 3.75 25.97
C ASN A 248 -7.82 2.42 25.23
N ILE A 249 -8.17 1.31 25.90
CA ILE A 249 -8.50 0.07 25.20
C ILE A 249 -9.82 0.25 24.44
N ARG A 250 -9.74 0.19 23.12
CA ARG A 250 -10.90 0.30 22.22
C ARG A 250 -10.94 -0.90 21.30
N VAL A 251 -12.13 -1.40 21.02
CA VAL A 251 -12.37 -2.53 20.10
C VAL A 251 -11.73 -2.30 18.70
N SER A 252 -11.58 -1.06 18.28
CA SER A 252 -11.01 -0.69 16.98
C SER A 252 -9.59 -0.12 17.05
N SER A 253 -8.88 -0.27 18.19
CA SER A 253 -7.51 0.24 18.29
C SER A 253 -6.61 -0.48 17.28
N ARG A 254 -5.85 0.32 16.52
CA ARG A 254 -4.94 -0.16 15.47
C ARG A 254 -3.50 0.33 15.66
N HIS A 255 -3.22 1.03 16.75
CA HIS A 255 -1.89 1.58 17.05
C HIS A 255 -1.22 0.81 18.18
N ILE A 256 -1.94 0.66 19.27
CA ILE A 256 -1.55 -0.09 20.45
C ILE A 256 -2.74 -0.98 20.80
N SER A 257 -2.50 -2.27 20.97
CA SER A 257 -3.51 -3.27 21.28
C SER A 257 -3.04 -4.13 22.45
N LEU A 258 -3.98 -4.53 23.30
CA LEU A 258 -3.75 -5.54 24.31
C LEU A 258 -4.33 -6.87 23.83
N LEU A 259 -3.54 -7.92 23.90
CA LEU A 259 -3.89 -9.23 23.40
C LEU A 259 -3.89 -10.24 24.54
N ASN A 260 -4.76 -11.23 24.39
CA ASN A 260 -4.83 -12.35 25.31
C ASN A 260 -4.68 -13.67 24.54
N LEU A 261 -3.82 -14.53 25.08
CA LEU A 261 -3.62 -15.89 24.61
C LEU A 261 -3.09 -16.75 25.78
N ASN A 262 -3.32 -18.05 25.69
CA ASN A 262 -2.95 -18.96 26.77
C ASN A 262 -1.47 -19.34 26.67
N ILE A 263 -0.62 -18.63 27.46
CA ILE A 263 0.81 -18.94 27.65
C ILE A 263 1.13 -18.81 29.14
N GLU A 264 1.78 -19.82 29.68
CA GLU A 264 2.27 -19.86 31.07
C GLU A 264 3.17 -18.66 31.35
N LYS A 265 3.03 -18.06 32.53
CA LYS A 265 3.69 -16.80 32.89
C LYS A 265 5.21 -16.86 32.71
N GLU A 266 5.82 -17.97 33.05
CA GLU A 266 7.27 -18.22 33.00
C GLU A 266 7.78 -18.25 31.54
N ARG A 267 6.91 -18.52 30.57
CA ARG A 267 7.25 -18.63 29.15
C ARG A 267 6.95 -17.37 28.34
N ARG A 268 6.29 -16.37 28.94
CA ARG A 268 5.85 -15.15 28.23
C ARG A 268 7.01 -14.35 27.65
N LEU A 269 8.10 -14.15 28.38
CA LEU A 269 9.27 -13.43 27.89
C LEU A 269 9.95 -14.14 26.72
N SER A 270 10.07 -15.47 26.78
CA SER A 270 10.60 -16.26 25.66
C SER A 270 9.72 -16.14 24.42
N PHE A 271 8.39 -16.18 24.60
CA PHE A 271 7.44 -15.98 23.50
C PHE A 271 7.57 -14.60 22.86
N ILE A 272 7.63 -13.52 23.67
CA ILE A 272 7.81 -12.14 23.20
C ILE A 272 9.11 -12.00 22.40
N SER A 273 10.21 -12.59 22.90
CA SER A 273 11.49 -12.57 22.20
C SER A 273 11.39 -13.21 20.81
N LEU A 274 10.75 -14.39 20.71
CA LEU A 274 10.54 -15.07 19.44
C LEU A 274 9.65 -14.28 18.46
N ALA A 275 8.55 -13.69 18.98
CA ALA A 275 7.66 -12.89 18.14
C ALA A 275 8.36 -11.62 17.60
N ASN A 276 9.18 -10.98 18.44
CA ASN A 276 9.96 -9.81 18.02
C ASN A 276 11.11 -10.17 17.06
N GLU A 277 11.74 -11.33 17.23
CA GLU A 277 12.73 -11.85 16.28
C GLU A 277 12.11 -12.03 14.87
N ILE A 278 10.89 -12.59 14.81
CA ILE A 278 10.15 -12.76 13.55
C ILE A 278 9.85 -11.38 12.93
N ILE A 279 9.37 -10.40 13.70
CA ILE A 279 9.13 -9.03 13.19
C ILE A 279 10.42 -8.44 12.63
N TYR A 280 11.52 -8.52 13.38
CA TYR A 280 12.82 -7.98 12.95
C TYR A 280 13.28 -8.60 11.63
N THR A 281 13.20 -9.93 11.52
CA THR A 281 13.60 -10.67 10.32
C THR A 281 12.75 -10.27 9.12
N LEU A 282 11.42 -10.25 9.27
CA LEU A 282 10.50 -9.84 8.22
C LEU A 282 10.75 -8.40 7.75
N ARG A 283 11.00 -7.48 8.68
CA ARG A 283 11.31 -6.08 8.35
C ARG A 283 12.60 -5.96 7.55
N LYS A 284 13.65 -6.65 8.00
CA LYS A 284 14.95 -6.68 7.35
C LYS A 284 14.85 -7.26 5.93
N ASP A 285 14.30 -8.46 5.81
CA ASP A 285 14.29 -9.21 4.55
C ASP A 285 13.36 -8.58 3.51
N SER A 286 12.21 -8.06 3.95
CA SER A 286 11.30 -7.35 3.05
C SER A 286 11.64 -5.87 2.82
N SER A 287 12.67 -5.32 3.46
CA SER A 287 12.89 -3.86 3.48
C SER A 287 11.61 -3.10 3.84
N ASP A 288 10.84 -3.61 4.80
CA ASP A 288 9.54 -3.09 5.26
C ASP A 288 8.39 -3.13 4.23
N VAL A 289 8.58 -3.68 3.03
CA VAL A 289 7.59 -3.64 1.93
C VAL A 289 6.28 -4.35 2.28
N ILE A 290 6.34 -5.47 3.03
CA ILE A 290 5.15 -6.23 3.40
C ILE A 290 4.37 -5.62 4.57
N PHE A 291 4.93 -4.62 5.26
CA PHE A 291 4.24 -3.89 6.32
C PHE A 291 3.43 -2.74 5.71
N THR A 292 2.21 -2.55 6.20
CA THR A 292 1.33 -1.49 5.69
C THR A 292 1.98 -0.11 5.87
N PRO A 293 2.12 0.69 4.82
CA PRO A 293 2.64 2.05 4.96
C PRO A 293 1.70 2.88 5.83
N PHE A 294 2.26 3.70 6.71
CA PHE A 294 1.51 4.58 7.58
C PHE A 294 1.72 6.05 7.17
N LYS A 295 0.69 6.87 7.35
CA LYS A 295 0.73 8.28 7.00
C LYS A 295 1.82 9.02 7.81
N GLY A 296 2.58 9.87 7.14
CA GLY A 296 3.71 10.62 7.69
C GLY A 296 4.98 9.77 7.84
N ASN A 297 6.08 10.48 8.05
CA ASN A 297 7.39 9.88 8.31
C ASN A 297 7.78 10.05 9.79
N THR A 298 8.80 9.34 10.22
CA THR A 298 9.46 9.62 11.48
C THR A 298 10.21 10.96 11.40
N LYS A 299 10.63 11.51 12.54
CA LYS A 299 11.47 12.72 12.58
C LYS A 299 12.81 12.57 11.84
N TYR A 300 13.22 11.35 11.53
CA TYR A 300 14.42 11.04 10.74
C TYR A 300 14.12 10.81 9.24
N GLY A 301 12.91 11.15 8.77
CA GLY A 301 12.50 10.99 7.39
C GLY A 301 12.16 9.56 6.95
N LYS A 302 12.26 8.55 7.85
CA LYS A 302 11.91 7.17 7.51
C LYS A 302 10.40 6.98 7.45
N ARG A 303 9.92 6.19 6.48
CA ARG A 303 8.53 5.77 6.36
C ARG A 303 8.10 4.99 7.59
N ARG A 304 7.02 5.43 8.24
CA ARG A 304 6.39 4.70 9.32
C ARG A 304 5.62 3.50 8.75
N ARG A 305 5.65 2.39 9.48
CA ARG A 305 4.95 1.15 9.11
C ARG A 305 3.91 0.78 10.15
N ARG A 306 2.97 -0.03 9.73
CA ARG A 306 1.96 -0.61 10.59
C ARG A 306 1.88 -2.11 10.34
N LEU A 307 1.82 -2.88 11.42
CA LEU A 307 1.48 -4.29 11.44
C LEU A 307 -0.05 -4.40 11.54
N ASP A 308 -0.69 -4.99 10.56
CA ASP A 308 -2.12 -5.29 10.66
C ASP A 308 -2.38 -6.53 11.53
N PHE A 309 -3.63 -6.69 11.98
CA PHE A 309 -3.98 -7.76 12.91
C PHE A 309 -3.90 -9.16 12.29
N ARG A 310 -4.10 -9.29 10.98
CA ARG A 310 -3.96 -10.57 10.28
C ARG A 310 -2.51 -11.06 10.32
N MET A 311 -1.57 -10.19 9.97
CA MET A 311 -0.15 -10.50 10.03
C MET A 311 0.35 -10.63 11.46
N ALA A 312 -0.16 -9.82 12.41
CA ALA A 312 0.16 -9.95 13.83
C ALA A 312 -0.25 -11.33 14.38
N ARG A 313 -1.44 -11.81 14.01
CA ARG A 313 -1.90 -13.18 14.34
C ARG A 313 -0.95 -14.23 13.79
N ALA A 314 -0.59 -14.14 12.52
CA ALA A 314 0.32 -15.09 11.90
C ALA A 314 1.71 -15.12 12.58
N ILE A 315 2.23 -13.97 13.00
CA ILE A 315 3.48 -13.88 13.77
C ILE A 315 3.33 -14.58 15.13
N ILE A 316 2.22 -14.34 15.83
CA ILE A 316 1.92 -14.99 17.12
C ILE A 316 1.87 -16.51 16.96
N GLU A 317 1.18 -17.01 15.96
CA GLU A 317 1.05 -18.45 15.66
C GLU A 317 2.43 -19.07 15.40
N ARG A 318 3.27 -18.42 14.61
CA ARG A 318 4.63 -18.90 14.34
C ARG A 318 5.53 -18.88 15.58
N ALA A 319 5.47 -17.81 16.37
CA ALA A 319 6.21 -17.74 17.63
C ALA A 319 5.77 -18.87 18.59
N TYR A 320 4.48 -19.14 18.67
CA TYR A 320 3.92 -20.20 19.49
C TYR A 320 4.39 -21.60 19.03
N ILE A 321 4.37 -21.86 17.74
CA ILE A 321 4.84 -23.12 17.14
C ILE A 321 6.36 -23.29 17.40
N LYS A 322 7.16 -22.24 17.16
CA LYS A 322 8.63 -22.23 17.38
C LYS A 322 8.95 -22.49 18.86
N MET A 323 8.21 -21.88 19.77
CA MET A 323 8.38 -22.07 21.23
C MET A 323 8.08 -23.49 21.67
N ASN A 324 7.12 -24.17 21.07
CA ASN A 324 6.68 -25.52 21.46
C ASN A 324 7.41 -26.64 20.72
N GLY A 325 8.43 -26.34 19.90
CA GLY A 325 9.27 -27.32 19.23
C GLY A 325 8.55 -28.17 18.14
N LYS A 326 7.35 -27.77 17.72
CA LYS A 326 6.67 -28.42 16.60
C LYS A 326 7.43 -28.09 15.30
N ARG A 327 7.81 -29.13 14.54
CA ARG A 327 8.42 -28.96 13.21
C ARG A 327 7.48 -28.13 12.34
N VAL A 328 7.97 -26.99 11.94
CA VAL A 328 7.28 -26.07 11.05
C VAL A 328 7.38 -26.61 9.63
N ASN A 329 6.27 -26.62 8.89
CA ASN A 329 6.25 -26.96 7.47
C ASN A 329 7.29 -26.13 6.67
N GLU A 330 7.73 -26.64 5.51
CA GLU A 330 8.86 -26.10 4.71
C GLU A 330 8.86 -24.59 4.42
N GLN A 331 7.70 -23.93 4.46
CA GLN A 331 7.61 -22.46 4.36
C GLN A 331 8.35 -21.67 5.47
N LEU A 332 8.73 -22.34 6.56
CA LEU A 332 9.41 -21.74 7.70
C LEU A 332 10.91 -22.09 7.77
N ARG A 333 11.45 -22.81 6.80
CA ARG A 333 12.88 -23.12 6.72
C ARG A 333 13.75 -21.94 6.27
N LEU A 334 13.14 -20.79 5.97
CA LEU A 334 13.86 -19.57 5.56
C LEU A 334 14.08 -18.56 6.69
N PHE A 335 13.74 -18.92 7.94
CA PHE A 335 13.98 -18.10 9.13
C PHE A 335 14.75 -18.85 10.19
#